data_30f683aecd0d1848e34446a67e2f2aa8
#
_entry.id   30f683aecd0d1848e34446a67e2f2aa8
#
_cell.length_a   1.000
_cell.length_b   1.000
_cell.length_c   1.000
_cell.angle_alpha   90.00
_cell.angle_beta   90.00
_cell.angle_gamma   90.00
#
_symmetry.space_group_name_H-M   'P 1'
#
loop_
_entity.id
_entity.type
_entity.pdbx_description
1 polymer ?
#
loop_
_entity_poly.entity_id
_entity_poly.type
_entity_poly.pdbx_seq_one_letter_code
_entity_poly.pdbx_strand_id
1 'polypeptide(L)'
;MSGGFCLGTKSIFHPIVGPPMPTEAILSTARQFLGVDPTVPITLIPIKRGASGRTIVRVKAPNHDTFIGIHWTEEREDNSQFIPVAQFLKQAKLRVPTIIHDRSRYRVALVEDLGDIDLLSLKDQPFSSRLPLYRSAFEQVDRLFYAKTPKDFHLMPAFDARLYRWEQEYFFEHLVEDYLGMDAGPLRKNPIFSSLAESLGTTARHLVHRDFQSQNLLVKDDKIWMIDFQGLRRGRQEYDLASLIFDPYLDHSADEREALLELWEDISDERPEASLFNQCAAQRLMQALGAYANILRNRGDEWYRPHIVTAARLLGEATAKTPLEAPLASVLAAIPQP
;
A
#
# COMPACT_ATOMS: atom_id res chain seq x y z
N MET A 1 14.64 16.04 77.59
CA MET A 1 15.52 14.98 77.06
C MET A 1 14.63 14.00 76.33
N SER A 2 14.68 13.93 75.01
CA SER A 2 14.47 12.79 74.16
C SER A 2 14.39 13.30 72.71
N GLY A 3 15.47 13.12 71.99
CA GLY A 3 15.57 13.47 70.56
C GLY A 3 14.90 12.42 69.71
N GLY A 4 14.03 12.83 68.80
CA GLY A 4 13.48 11.98 67.75
C GLY A 4 14.27 12.15 66.47
N PHE A 5 14.97 11.07 66.05
CA PHE A 5 15.64 10.97 64.75
C PHE A 5 14.58 10.79 63.66
N CYS A 6 14.48 11.71 62.73
CA CYS A 6 13.69 11.61 61.54
C CYS A 6 14.55 11.01 60.43
N LEU A 7 14.33 9.74 60.10
CA LEU A 7 14.94 9.08 58.95
C LEU A 7 14.26 9.54 57.65
N GLY A 8 14.97 10.37 56.89
CA GLY A 8 14.55 10.78 55.54
C GLY A 8 14.66 9.64 54.55
N THR A 9 13.52 9.15 54.10
CA THR A 9 13.45 8.22 52.93
C THR A 9 13.80 8.97 51.65
N LYS A 10 14.99 8.71 51.11
CA LYS A 10 15.34 9.13 49.74
C LYS A 10 14.44 8.44 48.76
N SER A 11 13.47 9.14 48.21
CA SER A 11 12.71 8.68 47.05
C SER A 11 13.67 8.58 45.86
N ILE A 12 13.92 7.35 45.38
CA ILE A 12 14.66 7.10 44.16
C ILE A 12 13.72 7.42 43.00
N PHE A 13 13.81 8.63 42.46
CA PHE A 13 13.19 8.99 41.20
C PHE A 13 13.87 8.14 40.08
N HIS A 14 13.20 7.12 39.64
CA HIS A 14 13.53 6.50 38.35
C HIS A 14 13.04 7.48 37.29
N PRO A 15 13.90 7.96 36.37
CA PRO A 15 13.44 8.75 35.25
C PRO A 15 12.49 7.88 34.43
N ILE A 16 11.28 8.37 34.20
CA ILE A 16 10.36 7.78 33.23
C ILE A 16 11.01 8.00 31.86
N VAL A 17 11.77 7.01 31.41
CA VAL A 17 12.31 6.98 30.06
C VAL A 17 11.09 6.79 29.15
N GLY A 18 10.73 7.82 28.40
CA GLY A 18 9.69 7.71 27.37
C GLY A 18 10.01 6.58 26.37
N PRO A 19 9.03 6.14 25.56
CA PRO A 19 9.30 5.12 24.56
C PRO A 19 10.46 5.57 23.67
N PRO A 20 11.39 4.65 23.34
CA PRO A 20 12.55 4.98 22.51
C PRO A 20 12.10 5.51 21.15
N MET A 21 12.88 6.43 20.57
CA MET A 21 12.62 6.90 19.22
C MET A 21 12.58 5.70 18.25
N PRO A 22 11.72 5.72 17.22
CA PRO A 22 11.58 4.60 16.28
C PRO A 22 12.90 4.05 15.74
N THR A 23 13.83 4.92 15.38
CA THR A 23 15.17 4.56 14.89
C THR A 23 16.05 3.93 15.97
N GLU A 24 15.92 4.35 17.22
CA GLU A 24 16.64 3.75 18.36
C GLU A 24 16.12 2.34 18.65
N ALA A 25 14.81 2.13 18.58
CA ALA A 25 14.23 0.81 18.74
C ALA A 25 14.70 -0.17 17.64
N ILE A 26 14.78 0.28 16.39
CA ILE A 26 15.33 -0.51 15.28
C ILE A 26 16.83 -0.78 15.53
N LEU A 27 17.62 0.23 15.88
CA LEU A 27 19.06 0.11 16.12
C LEU A 27 19.34 -0.90 17.24
N SER A 28 18.64 -0.79 18.37
CA SER A 28 18.76 -1.71 19.50
C SER A 28 18.42 -3.14 19.08
N THR A 29 17.34 -3.33 18.31
CA THR A 29 16.94 -4.63 17.78
C THR A 29 17.98 -5.21 16.84
N ALA A 30 18.53 -4.38 15.94
CA ALA A 30 19.56 -4.78 14.99
C ALA A 30 20.85 -5.24 15.70
N ARG A 31 21.31 -4.49 16.72
CA ARG A 31 22.49 -4.87 17.53
C ARG A 31 22.28 -6.21 18.22
N GLN A 32 21.12 -6.40 18.82
CA GLN A 32 20.78 -7.65 19.49
C GLN A 32 20.76 -8.82 18.52
N PHE A 33 20.17 -8.63 17.36
CA PHE A 33 20.10 -9.66 16.31
C PHE A 33 21.50 -10.04 15.79
N LEU A 34 22.34 -9.04 15.52
CA LEU A 34 23.71 -9.25 15.03
C LEU A 34 24.68 -9.73 16.10
N GLY A 35 24.34 -9.63 17.39
CA GLY A 35 25.25 -9.97 18.50
C GLY A 35 26.48 -9.08 18.55
N VAL A 36 26.39 -7.82 18.10
CA VAL A 36 27.52 -6.91 18.00
C VAL A 36 27.60 -5.96 19.19
N ASP A 37 28.85 -5.59 19.55
CA ASP A 37 29.13 -4.62 20.60
C ASP A 37 28.54 -3.24 20.27
N PRO A 38 28.12 -2.43 21.27
CA PRO A 38 27.64 -1.07 21.06
C PRO A 38 28.58 -0.13 20.28
N THR A 39 29.87 -0.41 20.28
CA THR A 39 30.89 0.37 19.55
C THR A 39 30.92 0.08 18.06
N VAL A 40 30.34 -1.06 17.60
CA VAL A 40 30.28 -1.39 16.17
C VAL A 40 29.38 -0.39 15.45
N PRO A 41 29.86 0.28 14.39
CA PRO A 41 29.07 1.25 13.68
C PRO A 41 27.95 0.56 12.88
N ILE A 42 26.69 0.91 13.15
CA ILE A 42 25.53 0.52 12.36
C ILE A 42 24.95 1.78 11.73
N THR A 43 24.81 1.78 10.42
CA THR A 43 24.19 2.89 9.66
C THR A 43 22.74 2.56 9.39
N LEU A 44 21.85 3.51 9.70
CA LEU A 44 20.43 3.47 9.35
C LEU A 44 20.18 4.45 8.19
N ILE A 45 19.79 3.92 7.04
CA ILE A 45 19.50 4.71 5.83
C ILE A 45 17.98 4.77 5.69
N PRO A 46 17.35 5.96 5.84
CA PRO A 46 15.90 6.09 5.73
C PRO A 46 15.40 5.73 4.33
N ILE A 47 14.35 4.92 4.27
CA ILE A 47 13.60 4.62 3.06
C ILE A 47 12.35 5.49 3.07
N LYS A 48 12.36 6.54 2.23
CA LYS A 48 11.25 7.48 2.09
C LYS A 48 10.23 6.94 1.09
N ARG A 49 9.36 6.02 1.53
CA ARG A 49 8.25 5.51 0.71
C ARG A 49 6.99 5.39 1.55
N GLY A 50 5.87 5.80 0.97
CA GLY A 50 4.53 5.61 1.52
C GLY A 50 4.13 6.57 2.66
N ALA A 51 2.82 6.62 2.91
CA ALA A 51 2.16 7.50 3.88
C ALA A 51 1.74 6.76 5.17
N SER A 52 2.27 5.57 5.44
CA SER A 52 1.71 4.62 6.41
C SER A 52 2.04 4.87 7.89
N GLY A 53 2.75 5.95 8.22
CA GLY A 53 3.17 6.22 9.61
C GLY A 53 4.23 5.24 10.14
N ARG A 54 4.78 4.35 9.29
CA ARG A 54 5.88 3.46 9.63
C ARG A 54 7.23 4.14 9.43
N THR A 55 8.18 3.84 10.31
CA THR A 55 9.59 4.18 10.11
C THR A 55 10.27 2.97 9.46
N ILE A 56 10.78 3.15 8.25
CA ILE A 56 11.43 2.10 7.47
C ILE A 56 12.86 2.55 7.18
N VAL A 57 13.84 1.74 7.55
CA VAL A 57 15.26 2.04 7.33
C VAL A 57 15.98 0.80 6.81
N ARG A 58 16.94 1.01 5.90
CA ARG A 58 17.93 -0.01 5.57
C ARG A 58 19.02 0.01 6.63
N VAL A 59 19.26 -1.13 7.23
CA VAL A 59 20.30 -1.33 8.25
C VAL A 59 21.55 -1.88 7.58
N LYS A 60 22.68 -1.19 7.78
CA LYS A 60 23.98 -1.59 7.26
C LYS A 60 24.98 -1.71 8.41
N ALA A 61 25.57 -2.89 8.58
CA ALA A 61 26.62 -3.17 9.54
C ALA A 61 27.86 -3.74 8.82
N PRO A 62 29.08 -3.51 9.34
CA PRO A 62 30.30 -4.09 8.77
C PRO A 62 30.22 -5.62 8.74
N ASN A 63 30.66 -6.23 7.64
CA ASN A 63 30.73 -7.69 7.45
C ASN A 63 29.37 -8.43 7.54
N HIS A 64 28.27 -7.72 7.39
CA HIS A 64 26.93 -8.30 7.34
C HIS A 64 26.18 -7.83 6.11
N ASP A 65 25.29 -8.68 5.61
CA ASP A 65 24.33 -8.28 4.58
C ASP A 65 23.37 -7.20 5.11
N THR A 66 22.85 -6.38 4.21
CA THR A 66 21.86 -5.39 4.58
C THR A 66 20.50 -6.05 4.84
N PHE A 67 19.74 -5.45 5.73
CA PHE A 67 18.34 -5.82 5.99
C PHE A 67 17.49 -4.56 6.26
N ILE A 68 16.19 -4.71 6.21
CA ILE A 68 15.26 -3.62 6.45
C ILE A 68 14.74 -3.70 7.88
N GLY A 69 14.89 -2.60 8.62
CA GLY A 69 14.25 -2.40 9.92
C GLY A 69 12.96 -1.63 9.75
N ILE A 70 11.88 -2.15 10.31
CA ILE A 70 10.54 -1.55 10.27
C ILE A 70 10.08 -1.33 11.70
N HIS A 71 9.69 -0.09 12.03
CA HIS A 71 8.97 0.23 13.26
C HIS A 71 7.60 0.81 12.89
N TRP A 72 6.55 0.41 13.61
CA TRP A 72 5.19 0.88 13.38
C TRP A 72 4.54 1.42 14.63
N THR A 73 3.51 2.25 14.45
CA THR A 73 2.63 2.75 15.50
C THR A 73 1.27 2.03 15.45
N GLU A 74 0.47 2.18 16.49
CA GLU A 74 -0.89 1.61 16.55
C GLU A 74 -1.96 2.55 15.94
N GLU A 75 -1.54 3.68 15.36
CA GLU A 75 -2.45 4.63 14.69
C GLU A 75 -3.24 4.01 13.54
N ARG A 76 -2.64 3.00 12.90
CA ARG A 76 -3.30 2.22 11.83
C ARG A 76 -3.41 0.77 12.27
N GLU A 77 -4.63 0.26 12.25
CA GLU A 77 -4.95 -1.12 12.63
C GLU A 77 -4.18 -2.15 11.81
N ASP A 78 -4.01 -1.91 10.50
CA ASP A 78 -3.33 -2.82 9.57
C ASP A 78 -1.83 -2.98 9.89
N ASN A 79 -1.19 -2.05 10.58
CA ASN A 79 0.21 -2.15 10.94
C ASN A 79 0.53 -3.39 11.80
N SER A 80 -0.38 -3.78 12.69
CA SER A 80 -0.23 -4.97 13.54
C SER A 80 -0.29 -6.28 12.74
N GLN A 81 -0.87 -6.26 11.54
CA GLN A 81 -1.01 -7.40 10.65
C GLN A 81 0.25 -7.71 9.83
N PHE A 82 1.26 -6.83 9.84
CA PHE A 82 2.44 -6.98 9.00
C PHE A 82 3.11 -8.36 9.14
N ILE A 83 3.44 -8.78 10.36
CA ILE A 83 4.12 -10.06 10.59
C ILE A 83 3.22 -11.26 10.32
N PRO A 84 2.00 -11.36 10.89
CA PRO A 84 1.10 -12.47 10.60
C PRO A 84 0.84 -12.65 9.09
N VAL A 85 0.59 -11.55 8.37
CA VAL A 85 0.34 -11.59 6.93
C VAL A 85 1.60 -12.02 6.16
N ALA A 86 2.79 -11.49 6.49
CA ALA A 86 4.04 -11.92 5.85
C ALA A 86 4.28 -13.42 5.99
N GLN A 87 4.08 -13.96 7.19
CA GLN A 87 4.22 -15.40 7.46
C GLN A 87 3.21 -16.23 6.69
N PHE A 88 1.96 -15.81 6.65
CA PHE A 88 0.91 -16.47 5.85
C PHE A 88 1.25 -16.48 4.37
N LEU A 89 1.61 -15.32 3.80
CA LEU A 89 1.95 -15.21 2.37
C LEU A 89 3.16 -16.09 2.01
N LYS A 90 4.17 -16.16 2.90
CA LYS A 90 5.32 -17.03 2.71
C LYS A 90 4.92 -18.52 2.72
N GLN A 91 4.05 -18.94 3.64
CA GLN A 91 3.50 -20.30 3.68
C GLN A 91 2.68 -20.63 2.43
N ALA A 92 1.94 -19.66 1.89
CA ALA A 92 1.23 -19.77 0.63
C ALA A 92 2.14 -19.70 -0.61
N LYS A 93 3.48 -19.70 -0.41
CA LYS A 93 4.51 -19.66 -1.47
C LYS A 93 4.47 -18.38 -2.33
N LEU A 94 4.01 -17.28 -1.76
CA LEU A 94 4.12 -15.97 -2.37
C LEU A 94 5.49 -15.34 -2.07
N ARG A 95 5.98 -14.54 -3.02
CA ARG A 95 7.25 -13.82 -2.87
C ARG A 95 7.00 -12.52 -2.11
N VAL A 96 7.36 -12.53 -0.85
CA VAL A 96 7.33 -11.40 0.08
C VAL A 96 8.62 -11.39 0.90
N PRO A 97 9.08 -10.24 1.43
CA PRO A 97 10.28 -10.18 2.26
C PRO A 97 10.20 -11.19 3.41
N THR A 98 11.28 -11.92 3.62
CA THR A 98 11.38 -12.87 4.75
C THR A 98 11.49 -12.09 6.05
N ILE A 99 10.71 -12.46 7.07
CA ILE A 99 10.90 -11.95 8.43
C ILE A 99 12.16 -12.57 9.00
N ILE A 100 13.19 -11.76 9.23
CA ILE A 100 14.49 -12.19 9.78
C ILE A 100 14.41 -12.23 11.30
N HIS A 101 13.80 -11.21 11.91
CA HIS A 101 13.67 -11.12 13.36
C HIS A 101 12.36 -10.43 13.74
N ASP A 102 11.55 -11.13 14.54
CA ASP A 102 10.27 -10.66 15.05
C ASP A 102 10.44 -10.07 16.46
N ARG A 103 10.16 -8.79 16.59
CA ARG A 103 10.07 -8.08 17.87
C ARG A 103 8.76 -7.29 17.95
N SER A 104 7.68 -7.90 17.50
CA SER A 104 6.34 -7.28 17.40
C SER A 104 5.86 -6.68 18.71
N ARG A 105 6.20 -7.27 19.88
CA ARG A 105 5.90 -6.68 21.20
C ARG A 105 6.53 -5.27 21.40
N TYR A 106 7.58 -4.96 20.64
CA TYR A 106 8.20 -3.63 20.60
C TYR A 106 7.87 -2.89 19.31
N ARG A 107 6.95 -3.42 18.49
CA ARG A 107 6.55 -2.87 17.20
C ARG A 107 7.72 -2.72 16.22
N VAL A 108 8.66 -3.66 16.27
CA VAL A 108 9.82 -3.71 15.37
C VAL A 108 9.88 -5.07 14.69
N ALA A 109 10.19 -5.05 13.39
CA ALA A 109 10.59 -6.23 12.63
C ALA A 109 11.88 -5.94 11.85
N LEU A 110 12.74 -6.96 11.71
CA LEU A 110 13.81 -6.96 10.73
C LEU A 110 13.43 -7.91 9.61
N VAL A 111 13.52 -7.44 8.37
CA VAL A 111 13.12 -8.21 7.20
C VAL A 111 14.20 -8.19 6.13
N GLU A 112 14.12 -9.13 5.20
CA GLU A 112 14.99 -9.25 4.03
C GLU A 112 15.02 -7.93 3.24
N ASP A 113 16.22 -7.52 2.85
CA ASP A 113 16.43 -6.41 1.92
C ASP A 113 16.30 -6.93 0.48
N LEU A 114 15.29 -6.44 -0.21
CA LEU A 114 15.03 -6.80 -1.60
C LEU A 114 15.66 -5.80 -2.60
N GLY A 115 16.43 -4.82 -2.12
CA GLY A 115 17.00 -3.76 -2.95
C GLY A 115 16.04 -2.59 -3.17
N ASP A 116 16.34 -1.77 -4.18
CA ASP A 116 15.65 -0.51 -4.45
C ASP A 116 14.88 -0.50 -5.78
N ILE A 117 15.00 -1.56 -6.56
CA ILE A 117 14.36 -1.64 -7.87
C ILE A 117 12.92 -2.13 -7.68
N ASP A 118 11.97 -1.31 -8.08
CA ASP A 118 10.56 -1.66 -8.22
C ASP A 118 10.11 -1.56 -9.69
N LEU A 119 8.90 -2.01 -9.97
CA LEU A 119 8.38 -1.98 -11.33
C LEU A 119 8.23 -0.54 -11.86
N LEU A 120 7.95 0.44 -10.99
CA LEU A 120 7.90 1.85 -11.36
C LEU A 120 9.26 2.38 -11.84
N SER A 121 10.34 2.01 -11.17
CA SER A 121 11.71 2.46 -11.55
C SER A 121 12.15 1.97 -12.93
N LEU A 122 11.43 1.02 -13.50
CA LEU A 122 11.65 0.47 -14.84
C LEU A 122 10.69 1.03 -15.90
N LYS A 123 9.88 2.06 -15.56
CA LYS A 123 8.82 2.58 -16.45
C LYS A 123 9.33 3.04 -17.83
N ASP A 124 10.54 3.60 -17.87
CA ASP A 124 11.14 4.12 -19.09
C ASP A 124 11.78 3.04 -19.99
N GLN A 125 11.81 1.80 -19.51
CA GLN A 125 12.22 0.67 -20.35
C GLN A 125 11.10 0.29 -21.32
N PRO A 126 11.44 -0.27 -22.50
CA PRO A 126 10.43 -0.76 -23.45
C PRO A 126 9.42 -1.69 -22.78
N PHE A 127 8.14 -1.54 -23.09
CA PHE A 127 7.07 -2.37 -22.52
C PHE A 127 7.35 -3.87 -22.69
N SER A 128 7.81 -4.27 -23.88
CA SER A 128 8.14 -5.67 -24.18
C SER A 128 9.20 -6.26 -23.26
N SER A 129 10.17 -5.46 -22.80
CA SER A 129 11.21 -5.92 -21.86
C SER A 129 10.68 -6.06 -20.43
N ARG A 130 9.56 -5.40 -20.11
CA ARG A 130 8.89 -5.47 -18.79
C ARG A 130 7.84 -6.60 -18.72
N LEU A 131 7.41 -7.17 -19.85
CA LEU A 131 6.39 -8.24 -19.90
C LEU A 131 6.72 -9.45 -18.98
N PRO A 132 7.95 -9.96 -18.87
CA PRO A 132 8.27 -11.03 -17.94
C PRO A 132 8.01 -10.66 -16.48
N LEU A 133 8.19 -9.38 -16.10
CA LEU A 133 7.91 -8.89 -14.75
C LEU A 133 6.39 -8.79 -14.49
N TYR A 134 5.61 -8.32 -15.48
CA TYR A 134 4.15 -8.36 -15.37
C TYR A 134 3.62 -9.78 -15.26
N ARG A 135 4.15 -10.73 -16.03
CA ARG A 135 3.83 -12.16 -15.88
C ARG A 135 4.14 -12.64 -14.47
N SER A 136 5.33 -12.30 -13.94
CA SER A 136 5.73 -12.64 -12.58
C SER A 136 4.81 -12.01 -11.52
N ALA A 137 4.30 -10.78 -11.74
CA ALA A 137 3.35 -10.12 -10.86
C ALA A 137 1.98 -10.82 -10.90
N PHE A 138 1.46 -11.10 -12.08
CA PHE A 138 0.17 -11.77 -12.24
C PHE A 138 0.16 -13.19 -11.68
N GLU A 139 1.22 -13.97 -11.88
CA GLU A 139 1.37 -15.29 -11.23
C GLU A 139 1.35 -15.20 -9.70
N GLN A 140 1.85 -14.10 -9.11
CA GLN A 140 1.82 -13.92 -7.67
C GLN A 140 0.42 -13.53 -7.20
N VAL A 141 -0.24 -12.60 -7.88
CA VAL A 141 -1.58 -12.15 -7.48
C VAL A 141 -2.64 -13.21 -7.74
N ASP A 142 -2.52 -14.00 -8.81
CA ASP A 142 -3.38 -15.16 -9.05
C ASP A 142 -3.29 -16.16 -7.89
N ARG A 143 -2.06 -16.52 -7.50
CA ARG A 143 -1.83 -17.38 -6.34
C ARG A 143 -2.40 -16.79 -5.06
N LEU A 144 -2.35 -15.47 -4.88
CA LEU A 144 -2.95 -14.78 -3.74
C LEU A 144 -4.47 -14.92 -3.74
N PHE A 145 -5.12 -14.71 -4.88
CA PHE A 145 -6.58 -14.75 -5.00
C PHE A 145 -7.16 -16.09 -4.53
N TYR A 146 -6.46 -17.20 -4.80
CA TYR A 146 -6.89 -18.55 -4.44
C TYR A 146 -6.22 -19.11 -3.17
N ALA A 147 -5.38 -18.34 -2.49
CA ALA A 147 -4.75 -18.77 -1.25
C ALA A 147 -5.79 -19.00 -0.14
N LYS A 148 -5.67 -20.13 0.56
CA LYS A 148 -6.57 -20.49 1.64
C LYS A 148 -6.00 -20.02 2.97
N THR A 149 -6.72 -19.12 3.62
CA THR A 149 -6.35 -18.68 4.98
C THR A 149 -6.60 -19.77 6.02
N PRO A 150 -5.75 -19.89 7.04
CA PRO A 150 -6.06 -20.71 8.21
C PRO A 150 -7.37 -20.28 8.85
N LYS A 151 -8.04 -21.21 9.54
CA LYS A 151 -9.39 -20.99 10.11
C LYS A 151 -9.46 -19.77 11.04
N ASP A 152 -8.42 -19.56 11.84
CA ASP A 152 -8.36 -18.48 12.84
C ASP A 152 -7.47 -17.31 12.37
N PHE A 153 -7.21 -17.21 11.07
CA PHE A 153 -6.40 -16.13 10.52
C PHE A 153 -7.19 -14.82 10.48
N HIS A 154 -6.69 -13.82 11.18
CA HIS A 154 -7.31 -12.51 11.20
C HIS A 154 -6.95 -11.72 9.94
N LEU A 155 -7.97 -11.37 9.15
CA LEU A 155 -7.87 -10.46 8.00
C LEU A 155 -8.43 -9.10 8.38
N MET A 156 -7.94 -8.06 7.70
CA MET A 156 -8.61 -6.77 7.72
C MET A 156 -10.07 -6.91 7.23
N PRO A 157 -10.99 -6.03 7.66
CA PRO A 157 -12.37 -6.04 7.19
C PRO A 157 -12.45 -6.09 5.66
N ALA A 158 -13.33 -6.96 5.14
CA ALA A 158 -13.48 -7.14 3.70
C ALA A 158 -13.89 -5.85 2.99
N PHE A 159 -13.57 -5.75 1.70
CA PHE A 159 -14.13 -4.71 0.84
C PHE A 159 -15.63 -4.90 0.71
N ASP A 160 -16.39 -4.17 1.50
CA ASP A 160 -17.84 -4.07 1.43
C ASP A 160 -18.27 -2.71 0.87
N ALA A 161 -19.57 -2.51 0.68
CA ALA A 161 -20.10 -1.25 0.17
C ALA A 161 -19.70 -0.04 1.05
N ARG A 162 -19.54 -0.24 2.37
CA ARG A 162 -19.14 0.82 3.29
C ARG A 162 -17.71 1.28 3.03
N LEU A 163 -16.79 0.35 2.78
CA LEU A 163 -15.40 0.68 2.49
C LEU A 163 -15.26 1.37 1.13
N TYR A 164 -15.97 0.88 0.10
CA TYR A 164 -15.99 1.57 -1.20
C TYR A 164 -16.58 2.98 -1.12
N ARG A 165 -17.64 3.19 -0.32
CA ARG A 165 -18.17 4.53 -0.09
C ARG A 165 -17.19 5.42 0.67
N TRP A 166 -16.45 4.87 1.61
CA TRP A 166 -15.39 5.62 2.30
C TRP A 166 -14.30 6.09 1.32
N GLU A 167 -13.90 5.25 0.36
CA GLU A 167 -12.94 5.63 -0.69
C GLU A 167 -13.52 6.71 -1.63
N GLN A 168 -14.81 6.62 -1.96
CA GLN A 168 -15.50 7.67 -2.73
C GLN A 168 -15.55 8.98 -1.96
N GLU A 169 -15.89 8.94 -0.66
CA GLU A 169 -15.90 10.13 0.18
C GLU A 169 -14.50 10.76 0.30
N TYR A 170 -13.45 9.92 0.39
CA TYR A 170 -12.07 10.38 0.39
C TYR A 170 -11.70 11.12 -0.91
N PHE A 171 -12.21 10.67 -2.05
CA PHE A 171 -12.09 11.37 -3.34
C PHE A 171 -12.87 12.69 -3.34
N PHE A 172 -14.11 12.69 -2.86
CA PHE A 172 -14.95 13.89 -2.81
C PHE A 172 -14.32 14.97 -1.92
N GLU A 173 -13.88 14.60 -0.72
CA GLU A 173 -13.25 15.53 0.22
C GLU A 173 -11.94 16.06 -0.35
N HIS A 174 -10.99 15.19 -0.64
CA HIS A 174 -9.61 15.62 -0.88
C HIS A 174 -9.34 16.12 -2.30
N LEU A 175 -9.93 15.46 -3.34
CA LEU A 175 -9.75 15.95 -4.69
C LEU A 175 -10.76 17.06 -5.02
N VAL A 176 -12.08 16.79 -4.84
CA VAL A 176 -13.10 17.69 -5.36
C VAL A 176 -13.19 18.95 -4.53
N GLU A 177 -13.32 18.84 -3.21
CA GLU A 177 -13.48 20.00 -2.33
C GLU A 177 -12.14 20.66 -2.01
N ASP A 178 -11.18 19.89 -1.47
CA ASP A 178 -9.94 20.45 -0.96
C ASP A 178 -8.97 20.93 -2.06
N TYR A 179 -8.80 20.15 -3.13
CA TYR A 179 -7.81 20.45 -4.18
C TYR A 179 -8.41 21.31 -5.30
N LEU A 180 -9.63 20.99 -5.77
CA LEU A 180 -10.28 21.72 -6.86
C LEU A 180 -11.15 22.88 -6.38
N GLY A 181 -11.51 22.95 -5.10
CA GLY A 181 -12.40 23.97 -4.55
C GLY A 181 -13.85 23.90 -5.05
N MET A 182 -14.30 22.71 -5.47
CA MET A 182 -15.62 22.47 -6.03
C MET A 182 -16.57 21.92 -4.95
N ASP A 183 -17.90 22.14 -5.14
CA ASP A 183 -18.92 21.51 -4.28
C ASP A 183 -19.12 20.04 -4.68
N ALA A 184 -18.77 19.11 -3.81
CA ALA A 184 -19.02 17.69 -4.00
C ALA A 184 -20.43 17.23 -3.62
N GLY A 185 -21.29 18.11 -3.11
CA GLY A 185 -22.67 17.80 -2.72
C GLY A 185 -23.50 17.11 -3.81
N PRO A 186 -23.46 17.56 -5.08
CA PRO A 186 -24.13 16.87 -6.20
C PRO A 186 -23.64 15.44 -6.42
N LEU A 187 -22.31 15.17 -6.27
CA LEU A 187 -21.74 13.83 -6.42
C LEU A 187 -22.18 12.91 -5.28
N ARG A 188 -22.10 13.38 -4.02
CA ARG A 188 -22.56 12.64 -2.83
C ARG A 188 -24.01 12.20 -2.91
N LYS A 189 -24.87 13.04 -3.51
CA LYS A 189 -26.30 12.77 -3.68
C LYS A 189 -26.62 11.92 -4.92
N ASN A 190 -25.69 11.75 -5.83
CA ASN A 190 -25.94 10.98 -7.03
C ASN A 190 -25.94 9.47 -6.72
N PRO A 191 -27.07 8.77 -6.98
CA PRO A 191 -27.21 7.35 -6.60
C PRO A 191 -26.24 6.41 -7.32
N ILE A 192 -25.59 6.85 -8.41
CA ILE A 192 -24.65 6.01 -9.14
C ILE A 192 -23.46 5.60 -8.30
N PHE A 193 -22.96 6.48 -7.41
CA PHE A 193 -21.83 6.15 -6.54
C PHE A 193 -22.21 5.13 -5.47
N SER A 194 -23.38 5.25 -4.84
CA SER A 194 -23.86 4.24 -3.90
C SER A 194 -24.13 2.90 -4.59
N SER A 195 -24.74 2.92 -5.78
CA SER A 195 -24.98 1.71 -6.59
C SER A 195 -23.67 1.02 -6.98
N LEU A 196 -22.64 1.79 -7.37
CA LEU A 196 -21.31 1.26 -7.64
C LEU A 196 -20.73 0.54 -6.40
N ALA A 197 -20.74 1.23 -5.26
CA ALA A 197 -20.20 0.66 -4.01
C ALA A 197 -20.95 -0.62 -3.59
N GLU A 198 -22.27 -0.64 -3.74
CA GLU A 198 -23.10 -1.82 -3.46
C GLU A 198 -22.81 -2.96 -4.43
N SER A 199 -22.75 -2.69 -5.73
CA SER A 199 -22.41 -3.68 -6.75
C SER A 199 -21.04 -4.31 -6.46
N LEU A 200 -20.02 -3.51 -6.20
CA LEU A 200 -18.67 -4.00 -5.89
C LEU A 200 -18.60 -4.75 -4.55
N GLY A 201 -19.44 -4.38 -3.58
CA GLY A 201 -19.45 -4.93 -2.23
C GLY A 201 -20.14 -6.28 -2.07
N THR A 202 -20.96 -6.73 -3.02
CA THR A 202 -21.88 -7.89 -2.84
C THR A 202 -21.37 -9.23 -3.36
N THR A 203 -20.36 -9.28 -4.25
CA THR A 203 -19.99 -10.50 -4.99
C THR A 203 -18.90 -11.32 -4.28
N ALA A 204 -18.66 -12.54 -4.80
CA ALA A 204 -17.59 -13.45 -4.36
C ALA A 204 -16.26 -12.73 -4.22
N ARG A 205 -15.52 -13.03 -3.17
CA ARG A 205 -14.33 -12.29 -2.77
C ARG A 205 -13.14 -13.20 -2.65
N HIS A 206 -12.09 -12.80 -3.32
CA HIS A 206 -10.76 -13.39 -3.22
C HIS A 206 -9.95 -12.70 -2.14
N LEU A 207 -8.79 -13.24 -1.80
CA LEU A 207 -7.80 -12.47 -1.05
C LEU A 207 -7.20 -11.42 -1.99
N VAL A 208 -7.19 -10.16 -1.59
CA VAL A 208 -6.63 -9.07 -2.38
C VAL A 208 -5.57 -8.32 -1.60
N HIS A 209 -4.56 -7.85 -2.32
CA HIS A 209 -3.48 -7.04 -1.79
C HIS A 209 -3.98 -5.64 -1.40
N ARG A 210 -4.94 -5.10 -2.14
CA ARG A 210 -5.52 -3.76 -2.07
C ARG A 210 -4.68 -2.67 -2.76
N ASP A 211 -3.38 -2.67 -2.56
CA ASP A 211 -2.45 -1.67 -3.12
C ASP A 211 -1.44 -2.36 -4.07
N PHE A 212 -1.97 -3.18 -5.03
CA PHE A 212 -1.19 -3.93 -6.02
C PHE A 212 -0.76 -3.01 -7.17
N GLN A 213 0.11 -2.05 -6.86
CA GLN A 213 0.62 -1.02 -7.77
C GLN A 213 2.15 -1.13 -7.93
N SER A 214 2.69 -0.53 -8.97
CA SER A 214 4.10 -0.67 -9.37
C SER A 214 5.13 -0.39 -8.28
N GLN A 215 4.86 0.59 -7.40
CA GLN A 215 5.74 0.92 -6.27
C GLN A 215 5.84 -0.17 -5.20
N ASN A 216 4.83 -1.06 -5.12
CA ASN A 216 4.76 -2.14 -4.15
C ASN A 216 5.22 -3.48 -4.73
N LEU A 217 5.74 -3.47 -5.96
CA LEU A 217 6.23 -4.62 -6.69
C LEU A 217 7.74 -4.50 -6.91
N LEU A 218 8.51 -4.97 -5.92
CA LEU A 218 9.97 -4.95 -6.00
C LEU A 218 10.48 -6.02 -6.97
N VAL A 219 11.57 -5.72 -7.65
CA VAL A 219 12.22 -6.62 -8.60
C VAL A 219 13.51 -7.16 -7.99
N LYS A 220 13.59 -8.48 -7.85
CA LYS A 220 14.81 -9.19 -7.41
C LYS A 220 14.91 -10.49 -8.17
N ASP A 221 16.08 -10.76 -8.76
CA ASP A 221 16.36 -11.98 -9.55
C ASP A 221 15.33 -12.17 -10.67
N ASP A 222 15.04 -11.11 -11.43
CA ASP A 222 14.05 -11.05 -12.52
C ASP A 222 12.62 -11.50 -12.13
N LYS A 223 12.29 -11.37 -10.86
CA LYS A 223 10.98 -11.74 -10.31
C LYS A 223 10.38 -10.64 -9.45
N ILE A 224 9.04 -10.61 -9.42
CA ILE A 224 8.31 -9.67 -8.58
C ILE A 224 8.18 -10.21 -7.16
N TRP A 225 8.41 -9.32 -6.20
CA TRP A 225 8.21 -9.48 -4.78
C TRP A 225 7.26 -8.41 -4.28
N MET A 226 6.20 -8.83 -3.59
CA MET A 226 5.18 -7.91 -3.08
C MET A 226 5.57 -7.35 -1.70
N ILE A 227 5.38 -6.05 -1.53
CA ILE A 227 5.49 -5.35 -0.24
C ILE A 227 4.20 -4.58 0.05
N ASP A 228 4.07 -4.04 1.25
CA ASP A 228 2.90 -3.26 1.70
C ASP A 228 1.59 -4.07 1.75
N PHE A 229 1.69 -5.35 2.07
CA PHE A 229 0.62 -6.36 2.05
C PHE A 229 -0.20 -6.44 3.34
N GLN A 230 0.11 -5.68 4.40
CA GLN A 230 -0.57 -5.80 5.69
C GLN A 230 -2.05 -5.40 5.62
N GLY A 231 -2.45 -4.69 4.58
CA GLY A 231 -3.85 -4.38 4.28
C GLY A 231 -4.67 -5.54 3.69
N LEU A 232 -4.08 -6.76 3.62
CA LEU A 232 -4.69 -7.96 3.05
C LEU A 232 -6.12 -8.19 3.56
N ARG A 233 -7.04 -8.40 2.65
CA ARG A 233 -8.47 -8.59 2.94
C ARG A 233 -9.17 -9.38 1.86
N ARG A 234 -10.46 -9.67 2.06
CA ARG A 234 -11.28 -10.22 0.99
C ARG A 234 -11.87 -9.08 0.15
N GLY A 235 -11.75 -9.22 -1.17
CA GLY A 235 -12.24 -8.24 -2.13
C GLY A 235 -12.40 -8.84 -3.51
N ARG A 236 -12.58 -7.98 -4.50
CA ARG A 236 -12.64 -8.36 -5.91
C ARG A 236 -11.23 -8.45 -6.49
N GLN A 237 -10.94 -9.52 -7.21
CA GLN A 237 -9.66 -9.67 -7.93
C GLN A 237 -9.46 -8.56 -8.95
N GLU A 238 -10.54 -8.10 -9.59
CA GLU A 238 -10.51 -7.03 -10.58
C GLU A 238 -9.99 -5.70 -10.00
N TYR A 239 -10.11 -5.49 -8.69
CA TYR A 239 -9.59 -4.30 -8.04
C TYR A 239 -8.04 -4.28 -8.00
N ASP A 240 -7.41 -5.40 -7.68
CA ASP A 240 -5.95 -5.51 -7.72
C ASP A 240 -5.41 -5.47 -9.15
N LEU A 241 -6.07 -6.17 -10.09
CA LEU A 241 -5.71 -6.12 -11.50
C LEU A 241 -5.78 -4.69 -12.04
N ALA A 242 -6.87 -3.98 -11.75
CA ALA A 242 -7.04 -2.59 -12.14
C ALA A 242 -5.99 -1.67 -11.48
N SER A 243 -5.58 -1.96 -10.24
CA SER A 243 -4.53 -1.20 -9.55
C SER A 243 -3.19 -1.21 -10.30
N LEU A 244 -2.85 -2.31 -11.00
CA LEU A 244 -1.63 -2.41 -11.78
C LEU A 244 -1.85 -1.97 -13.24
N ILE A 245 -2.94 -2.40 -13.87
CA ILE A 245 -3.20 -2.14 -15.30
C ILE A 245 -3.52 -0.65 -15.54
N PHE A 246 -4.22 -0.01 -14.62
CA PHE A 246 -4.52 1.42 -14.62
C PHE A 246 -3.65 2.22 -13.64
N ASP A 247 -2.42 1.76 -13.39
CA ASP A 247 -1.49 2.44 -12.48
C ASP A 247 -1.08 3.81 -13.04
N PRO A 248 -1.45 4.94 -12.38
CA PRO A 248 -1.11 6.28 -12.85
C PRO A 248 0.39 6.59 -12.88
N TYR A 249 1.19 5.79 -12.17
CA TYR A 249 2.65 5.95 -12.16
C TYR A 249 3.29 5.38 -13.42
N LEU A 250 2.73 4.32 -13.98
CA LEU A 250 3.22 3.65 -15.20
C LEU A 250 2.61 4.22 -16.48
N ASP A 251 1.40 4.75 -16.37
CA ASP A 251 0.67 5.40 -17.48
C ASP A 251 0.58 4.53 -18.74
N HIS A 252 0.17 3.28 -18.58
CA HIS A 252 0.03 2.34 -19.70
C HIS A 252 -0.91 2.90 -20.78
N SER A 253 -0.49 2.80 -22.03
CA SER A 253 -1.35 3.07 -23.17
C SER A 253 -2.52 2.07 -23.26
N ALA A 254 -3.54 2.36 -24.08
CA ALA A 254 -4.66 1.44 -24.28
C ALA A 254 -4.20 0.07 -24.81
N ASP A 255 -3.24 0.06 -25.75
CA ASP A 255 -2.68 -1.16 -26.31
C ASP A 255 -1.88 -1.96 -25.28
N GLU A 256 -1.11 -1.27 -24.41
CA GLU A 256 -0.40 -1.94 -23.32
C GLU A 256 -1.35 -2.53 -22.28
N ARG A 257 -2.44 -1.83 -21.95
CA ARG A 257 -3.47 -2.36 -21.04
C ARG A 257 -4.17 -3.58 -21.61
N GLU A 258 -4.47 -3.57 -22.92
CA GLU A 258 -5.03 -4.73 -23.61
C GLU A 258 -4.05 -5.92 -23.57
N ALA A 259 -2.78 -5.70 -23.90
CA ALA A 259 -1.75 -6.74 -23.81
C ALA A 259 -1.58 -7.30 -22.37
N LEU A 260 -1.77 -6.48 -21.35
CA LEU A 260 -1.76 -6.95 -19.96
C LEU A 260 -3.01 -7.76 -19.60
N LEU A 261 -4.17 -7.44 -20.16
CA LEU A 261 -5.39 -8.26 -20.01
C LEU A 261 -5.26 -9.61 -20.72
N GLU A 262 -4.68 -9.64 -21.94
CA GLU A 262 -4.36 -10.88 -22.63
C GLU A 262 -3.37 -11.74 -21.83
N LEU A 263 -2.32 -11.11 -21.28
CA LEU A 263 -1.33 -11.78 -20.43
C LEU A 263 -1.97 -12.36 -19.15
N TRP A 264 -2.93 -11.65 -18.55
CA TRP A 264 -3.69 -12.15 -17.41
C TRP A 264 -4.55 -13.35 -17.80
N GLU A 265 -5.27 -13.28 -18.92
CA GLU A 265 -6.07 -14.38 -19.45
C GLU A 265 -5.24 -15.65 -19.70
N ASP A 266 -4.02 -15.50 -20.23
CA ASP A 266 -3.05 -16.59 -20.39
C ASP A 266 -2.67 -17.29 -19.08
N ILE A 267 -2.71 -16.58 -17.95
CA ILE A 267 -2.29 -17.09 -16.63
C ILE A 267 -3.44 -17.69 -15.84
N SER A 268 -4.60 -17.03 -15.87
CA SER A 268 -5.76 -17.36 -15.04
C SER A 268 -6.81 -18.22 -15.75
N ASP A 269 -6.68 -18.41 -17.06
CA ASP A 269 -7.71 -18.99 -17.95
C ASP A 269 -9.04 -18.19 -17.95
N GLU A 270 -9.05 -16.99 -17.38
CA GLU A 270 -10.25 -16.14 -17.27
C GLU A 270 -9.93 -14.68 -17.59
N ARG A 271 -10.70 -14.08 -18.50
CA ARG A 271 -10.66 -12.64 -18.73
C ARG A 271 -11.67 -11.93 -17.85
N PRO A 272 -11.31 -10.84 -17.14
CA PRO A 272 -12.27 -10.08 -16.37
C PRO A 272 -13.42 -9.56 -17.23
N GLU A 273 -14.64 -9.60 -16.72
CA GLU A 273 -15.79 -8.97 -17.39
C GLU A 273 -15.54 -7.46 -17.49
N ALA A 274 -15.62 -6.91 -18.70
CA ALA A 274 -15.15 -5.56 -19.01
C ALA A 274 -15.86 -4.46 -18.17
N SER A 275 -17.18 -4.57 -17.96
CA SER A 275 -17.92 -3.60 -17.16
C SER A 275 -17.49 -3.63 -15.69
N LEU A 276 -17.33 -4.80 -15.13
CA LEU A 276 -16.89 -4.98 -13.75
C LEU A 276 -15.44 -4.51 -13.54
N PHE A 277 -14.55 -4.84 -14.48
CA PHE A 277 -13.16 -4.40 -14.46
C PHE A 277 -13.05 -2.87 -14.49
N ASN A 278 -13.80 -2.22 -15.39
CA ASN A 278 -13.85 -0.77 -15.49
C ASN A 278 -14.47 -0.10 -14.23
N GLN A 279 -15.45 -0.73 -13.60
CA GLN A 279 -15.99 -0.26 -12.32
C GLN A 279 -14.93 -0.33 -11.20
N CYS A 280 -14.16 -1.41 -11.14
CA CYS A 280 -13.05 -1.54 -10.21
C CYS A 280 -11.93 -0.53 -10.50
N ALA A 281 -11.61 -0.30 -11.78
CA ALA A 281 -10.64 0.71 -12.20
C ALA A 281 -11.09 2.12 -11.79
N ALA A 282 -12.36 2.47 -12.04
CA ALA A 282 -12.92 3.76 -11.64
C ALA A 282 -12.87 3.96 -10.12
N GLN A 283 -13.26 2.94 -9.35
CA GLN A 283 -13.22 2.99 -7.89
C GLN A 283 -11.78 3.17 -7.38
N ARG A 284 -10.82 2.41 -7.92
CA ARG A 284 -9.41 2.51 -7.55
C ARG A 284 -8.78 3.85 -7.92
N LEU A 285 -9.11 4.39 -9.10
CA LEU A 285 -8.61 5.69 -9.55
C LEU A 285 -9.20 6.86 -8.74
N MET A 286 -10.46 6.79 -8.33
CA MET A 286 -11.02 7.76 -7.39
C MET A 286 -10.27 7.73 -6.06
N GLN A 287 -10.00 6.54 -5.51
CA GLN A 287 -9.22 6.40 -4.28
C GLN A 287 -7.79 6.97 -4.44
N ALA A 288 -7.11 6.69 -5.55
CA ALA A 288 -5.77 7.20 -5.84
C ALA A 288 -5.76 8.74 -5.95
N LEU A 289 -6.72 9.31 -6.67
CA LEU A 289 -6.86 10.76 -6.81
C LEU A 289 -7.07 11.47 -5.48
N GLY A 290 -7.93 10.92 -4.60
CA GLY A 290 -8.10 11.43 -3.24
C GLY A 290 -6.79 11.37 -2.44
N ALA A 291 -6.05 10.26 -2.55
CA ALA A 291 -4.78 10.09 -1.85
C ALA A 291 -3.70 11.06 -2.35
N TYR A 292 -3.57 11.23 -3.66
CA TYR A 292 -2.58 12.14 -4.24
C TYR A 292 -2.87 13.59 -3.86
N ALA A 293 -4.13 14.02 -3.95
CA ALA A 293 -4.56 15.36 -3.57
C ALA A 293 -4.30 15.62 -2.07
N ASN A 294 -4.65 14.67 -1.21
CA ASN A 294 -4.39 14.76 0.23
C ASN A 294 -2.89 14.88 0.55
N ILE A 295 -2.03 14.06 -0.08
CA ILE A 295 -0.58 14.10 0.14
C ILE A 295 0.00 15.42 -0.37
N LEU A 296 -0.36 15.84 -1.57
CA LEU A 296 0.08 17.09 -2.16
C LEU A 296 -0.26 18.28 -1.24
N ARG A 297 -1.50 18.35 -0.76
CA ARG A 297 -1.96 19.44 0.10
C ARG A 297 -1.34 19.44 1.48
N ASN A 298 -1.33 18.29 2.17
CA ASN A 298 -0.95 18.23 3.57
C ASN A 298 0.56 18.08 3.80
N ARG A 299 1.32 17.60 2.80
CA ARG A 299 2.77 17.40 2.89
C ARG A 299 3.56 18.27 1.92
N GLY A 300 2.90 18.95 0.97
CA GLY A 300 3.54 19.73 -0.08
C GLY A 300 4.37 18.88 -1.03
N ASP A 301 4.05 17.59 -1.17
CA ASP A 301 4.83 16.68 -2.02
C ASP A 301 4.40 16.83 -3.48
N GLU A 302 5.09 17.71 -4.20
CA GLU A 302 4.84 18.06 -5.61
C GLU A 302 5.02 16.88 -6.56
N TRP A 303 5.65 15.81 -6.13
CA TRP A 303 5.82 14.59 -6.93
C TRP A 303 4.46 13.99 -7.36
N TYR A 304 3.40 14.18 -6.56
CA TYR A 304 2.07 13.65 -6.87
C TYR A 304 1.29 14.46 -7.91
N ARG A 305 1.66 15.72 -8.18
CA ARG A 305 0.93 16.61 -9.10
C ARG A 305 0.75 16.03 -10.52
N PRO A 306 1.78 15.55 -11.23
CA PRO A 306 1.61 14.96 -12.56
C PRO A 306 0.76 13.69 -12.51
N HIS A 307 0.83 12.91 -11.42
CA HIS A 307 0.05 11.68 -11.27
C HIS A 307 -1.45 11.95 -11.06
N ILE A 308 -1.83 13.11 -10.52
CA ILE A 308 -3.25 13.54 -10.48
C ILE A 308 -3.78 13.70 -11.92
N VAL A 309 -3.01 14.32 -12.81
CA VAL A 309 -3.40 14.52 -14.21
C VAL A 309 -3.56 13.17 -14.92
N THR A 310 -2.58 12.30 -14.78
CA THR A 310 -2.63 10.95 -15.36
C THR A 310 -3.81 10.13 -14.81
N ALA A 311 -4.00 10.12 -13.48
CA ALA A 311 -5.09 9.38 -12.86
C ALA A 311 -6.47 9.90 -13.30
N ALA A 312 -6.62 11.20 -13.47
CA ALA A 312 -7.87 11.81 -13.96
C ALA A 312 -8.16 11.42 -15.41
N ARG A 313 -7.15 11.42 -16.29
CA ARG A 313 -7.30 10.95 -17.67
C ARG A 313 -7.70 9.47 -17.71
N LEU A 314 -7.02 8.62 -16.94
CA LEU A 314 -7.33 7.19 -16.84
C LEU A 314 -8.73 6.95 -16.25
N LEU A 315 -9.17 7.76 -15.27
CA LEU A 315 -10.54 7.71 -14.76
C LEU A 315 -11.56 8.05 -15.83
N GLY A 316 -11.30 9.07 -16.66
CA GLY A 316 -12.13 9.40 -17.81
C GLY A 316 -12.24 8.24 -18.80
N GLU A 317 -11.12 7.57 -19.11
CA GLU A 317 -11.10 6.39 -19.98
C GLU A 317 -11.88 5.21 -19.39
N ALA A 318 -11.67 4.89 -18.11
CA ALA A 318 -12.35 3.79 -17.42
C ALA A 318 -13.87 4.02 -17.29
N THR A 319 -14.31 5.28 -17.25
CA THR A 319 -15.73 5.64 -17.09
C THR A 319 -16.43 5.98 -18.40
N ALA A 320 -15.70 6.07 -19.52
CA ALA A 320 -16.26 6.37 -20.84
C ALA A 320 -17.40 5.39 -21.18
N LYS A 321 -18.54 5.95 -21.65
CA LYS A 321 -19.77 5.21 -21.99
C LYS A 321 -20.39 4.43 -20.82
N THR A 322 -20.04 4.79 -19.59
CA THR A 322 -20.69 4.26 -18.39
C THR A 322 -21.57 5.33 -17.72
N PRO A 323 -22.47 4.96 -16.81
CA PRO A 323 -23.24 5.93 -16.04
C PRO A 323 -22.41 6.88 -15.15
N LEU A 324 -21.13 6.61 -14.94
CA LEU A 324 -20.20 7.47 -14.19
C LEU A 324 -19.64 8.63 -15.01
N GLU A 325 -19.66 8.54 -16.35
CA GLU A 325 -19.06 9.54 -17.24
C GLU A 325 -19.65 10.94 -17.00
N ALA A 326 -20.96 11.07 -17.06
CA ALA A 326 -21.64 12.37 -16.94
C ALA A 326 -21.42 13.02 -15.54
N PRO A 327 -21.58 12.31 -14.40
CA PRO A 327 -21.30 12.89 -13.08
C PRO A 327 -19.86 13.34 -12.87
N LEU A 328 -18.88 12.66 -13.47
CA LEU A 328 -17.46 12.97 -13.30
C LEU A 328 -16.94 14.01 -14.30
N ALA A 329 -17.67 14.29 -15.37
CA ALA A 329 -17.20 15.16 -16.47
C ALA A 329 -16.70 16.53 -16.01
N SER A 330 -17.45 17.21 -15.12
CA SER A 330 -17.07 18.54 -14.61
C SER A 330 -15.84 18.49 -13.71
N VAL A 331 -15.69 17.44 -12.91
CA VAL A 331 -14.52 17.24 -12.04
C VAL A 331 -13.28 16.99 -12.89
N LEU A 332 -13.36 16.10 -13.87
CA LEU A 332 -12.23 15.77 -14.75
C LEU A 332 -11.81 16.98 -15.59
N ALA A 333 -12.76 17.79 -16.07
CA ALA A 333 -12.46 19.02 -16.81
C ALA A 333 -11.82 20.12 -15.95
N ALA A 334 -12.02 20.10 -14.63
CA ALA A 334 -11.44 21.06 -13.70
C ALA A 334 -10.00 20.72 -13.28
N ILE A 335 -9.50 19.51 -13.58
CA ILE A 335 -8.11 19.14 -13.29
C ILE A 335 -7.17 20.02 -14.10
N PRO A 336 -6.23 20.77 -13.45
CA PRO A 336 -5.27 21.61 -14.16
C PRO A 336 -4.41 20.77 -15.12
N GLN A 337 -4.36 21.19 -16.36
CA GLN A 337 -3.42 20.60 -17.33
C GLN A 337 -1.99 21.00 -16.97
N PRO A 338 -0.98 20.15 -17.25
CA PRO A 338 0.42 20.42 -16.89
C PRO A 338 1.02 21.64 -17.60
#